data_49f1be8536f950c9a6b5a3b691e93703
#
_entry.id   49f1be8536f950c9a6b5a3b691e93703
#
_cell.length_a   1.000
_cell.length_b   1.000
_cell.length_c   1.000
_cell.angle_alpha   90.00
_cell.angle_beta   90.00
_cell.angle_gamma   90.00
#
_symmetry.space_group_name_H-M   'P 1'
#
loop_
_entity.id
_entity.type
_entity.pdbx_description
1 polymer ?
#
loop_
_entity_poly.entity_id
_entity_poly.type
_entity_poly.pdbx_seq_one_letter_code
_entity_poly.pdbx_strand_id
1 'polypeptide(L)'
;MKFGLVAVEEAVGALAAHSVRAGGTVLKKGNLVSPEIAAQLRLAGVDSIIAVRLEPGDIGEDEAAWRLARVLAGEHVVVEEPFTGRSNLYAESSGVLLVDSDAVNGLNAVDEAMTVATLPAYRPVVAGEMVGTVKIIPYAIPETLLLHGIGQAGAGTLRVAPYARRKVGVISTVLPGLKASVIDKTINVLARRLEPADATIVWERRVPHDAAALARELADRAAGEAELIVVFGASAIADRRDVIPSAIEAAGGRVEHFGMPVDPGNLLLMGSVAGKPVMGAPGCARSPKENGFDWVLHRILADVPVTRADITALGVGGLLMEIVTRPQPRAGGKSGDEE
;
A
#
# COMPACT_ATOMS: atom_id res chain seq x y z
N MET A 1 3.16 30.33 -18.34
CA MET A 1 2.45 30.10 -19.62
C MET A 1 1.28 31.05 -19.76
N LYS A 2 0.93 31.48 -21.00
CA LYS A 2 -0.26 32.27 -21.31
C LYS A 2 -1.36 31.37 -21.85
N PHE A 3 -2.49 31.33 -21.15
CA PHE A 3 -3.68 30.58 -21.52
C PHE A 3 -4.80 31.57 -21.88
N GLY A 4 -5.44 31.44 -23.03
CA GLY A 4 -6.53 32.31 -23.41
C GLY A 4 -6.98 32.23 -24.85
N LEU A 5 -7.92 33.10 -25.20
CA LEU A 5 -8.39 33.28 -26.56
C LEU A 5 -7.33 34.00 -27.39
N VAL A 6 -6.93 33.42 -28.51
CA VAL A 6 -5.87 33.94 -29.39
C VAL A 6 -6.40 33.91 -30.82
N ALA A 7 -6.12 34.95 -31.60
CA ALA A 7 -6.41 34.93 -33.03
C ALA A 7 -5.68 33.77 -33.72
N VAL A 8 -6.32 33.10 -34.67
CA VAL A 8 -5.78 31.87 -35.28
C VAL A 8 -4.40 32.10 -35.90
N GLU A 9 -4.17 33.28 -36.49
CA GLU A 9 -2.88 33.65 -37.08
C GLU A 9 -1.78 33.79 -36.01
N GLU A 10 -2.13 34.30 -34.85
CA GLU A 10 -1.23 34.47 -33.73
C GLU A 10 -1.02 33.17 -32.91
N ALA A 11 -1.89 32.18 -33.13
CA ALA A 11 -1.83 30.90 -32.44
C ALA A 11 -0.73 29.96 -32.95
N VAL A 12 -0.08 30.28 -34.07
CA VAL A 12 1.02 29.46 -34.60
C VAL A 12 2.13 29.28 -33.54
N GLY A 13 2.53 28.04 -33.32
CA GLY A 13 3.50 27.66 -32.28
C GLY A 13 2.94 27.60 -30.88
N ALA A 14 1.62 27.83 -30.67
CA ALA A 14 0.94 27.57 -29.41
C ALA A 14 0.29 26.18 -29.41
N LEU A 15 -0.05 25.64 -28.22
CA LEU A 15 -0.81 24.40 -28.04
C LEU A 15 -2.31 24.70 -28.04
N ALA A 16 -3.10 23.91 -28.75
CA ALA A 16 -4.56 24.01 -28.69
C ALA A 16 -5.08 23.54 -27.34
N ALA A 17 -5.75 24.42 -26.60
CA ALA A 17 -6.32 24.06 -25.28
C ALA A 17 -7.55 23.16 -25.42
N HIS A 18 -8.27 23.25 -26.54
CA HIS A 18 -9.43 22.43 -26.86
C HIS A 18 -9.32 21.90 -28.31
N SER A 19 -9.97 20.76 -28.54
CA SER A 19 -10.07 20.26 -29.92
C SER A 19 -10.99 21.17 -30.76
N VAL A 20 -10.51 21.58 -31.94
CA VAL A 20 -11.25 22.39 -32.92
C VAL A 20 -11.51 21.57 -34.15
N ARG A 21 -12.74 21.63 -34.67
CA ARG A 21 -13.15 20.96 -35.94
C ARG A 21 -13.87 21.98 -36.82
N ALA A 22 -13.28 22.26 -37.95
CA ALA A 22 -13.86 23.19 -38.91
C ALA A 22 -13.35 22.90 -40.34
N GLY A 23 -14.21 23.01 -41.37
CA GLY A 23 -13.83 22.86 -42.76
C GLY A 23 -13.09 21.57 -43.13
N GLY A 24 -13.35 20.46 -42.45
CA GLY A 24 -12.63 19.18 -42.61
C GLY A 24 -11.31 19.11 -41.86
N THR A 25 -10.83 20.17 -41.21
CA THR A 25 -9.63 20.20 -40.37
C THR A 25 -9.96 19.81 -38.95
N VAL A 26 -9.10 18.97 -38.34
CA VAL A 26 -9.20 18.56 -36.95
C VAL A 26 -7.90 18.93 -36.23
N LEU A 27 -7.94 19.93 -35.38
CA LEU A 27 -6.87 20.25 -34.41
C LEU A 27 -7.24 19.61 -33.06
N LYS A 28 -6.47 18.64 -32.61
CA LYS A 28 -6.72 17.98 -31.32
C LYS A 28 -6.17 18.82 -30.16
N LYS A 29 -6.82 18.72 -29.00
CA LYS A 29 -6.32 19.25 -27.73
C LYS A 29 -4.86 18.81 -27.49
N GLY A 30 -4.01 19.74 -27.07
CA GLY A 30 -2.59 19.50 -26.77
C GLY A 30 -1.69 19.52 -28.00
N ASN A 31 -2.23 19.57 -29.25
CA ASN A 31 -1.43 19.64 -30.43
C ASN A 31 -0.96 21.08 -30.70
N LEU A 32 0.24 21.18 -31.24
CA LEU A 32 0.80 22.43 -31.75
C LEU A 32 0.00 22.94 -32.94
N VAL A 33 -0.28 24.23 -32.98
CA VAL A 33 -0.88 24.90 -34.12
C VAL A 33 0.23 25.17 -35.12
N SER A 34 0.24 24.43 -36.24
CA SER A 34 1.16 24.70 -37.33
C SER A 34 0.62 25.84 -38.23
N PRO A 35 1.49 26.48 -39.06
CA PRO A 35 1.05 27.48 -40.03
C PRO A 35 -0.04 26.96 -40.95
N GLU A 36 0.04 25.71 -41.41
CA GLU A 36 -0.92 25.07 -42.32
C GLU A 36 -2.28 24.89 -41.65
N ILE A 37 -2.28 24.40 -40.35
CA ILE A 37 -3.50 24.25 -39.56
C ILE A 37 -4.16 25.61 -39.34
N ALA A 38 -3.37 26.63 -38.99
CA ALA A 38 -3.89 28.00 -38.81
C ALA A 38 -4.56 28.53 -40.07
N ALA A 39 -3.91 28.38 -41.24
CA ALA A 39 -4.48 28.77 -42.54
C ALA A 39 -5.79 28.02 -42.87
N GLN A 40 -5.83 26.71 -42.63
CA GLN A 40 -7.03 25.89 -42.86
C GLN A 40 -8.19 26.29 -41.93
N LEU A 41 -7.92 26.54 -40.64
CA LEU A 41 -8.93 27.01 -39.68
C LEU A 41 -9.46 28.38 -40.08
N ARG A 42 -8.60 29.28 -40.54
CA ARG A 42 -8.99 30.62 -41.03
C ARG A 42 -9.90 30.54 -42.25
N LEU A 43 -9.54 29.71 -43.25
CA LEU A 43 -10.37 29.45 -44.41
C LEU A 43 -11.73 28.84 -44.06
N ALA A 44 -11.79 28.07 -42.99
CA ALA A 44 -13.02 27.48 -42.43
C ALA A 44 -13.85 28.46 -41.58
N GLY A 45 -13.45 29.74 -41.47
CA GLY A 45 -14.17 30.80 -40.77
C GLY A 45 -13.93 30.79 -39.24
N VAL A 46 -12.85 30.17 -38.79
CA VAL A 46 -12.45 30.25 -37.37
C VAL A 46 -11.54 31.45 -37.16
N ASP A 47 -12.02 32.46 -36.42
CA ASP A 47 -11.25 33.66 -36.17
C ASP A 47 -10.30 33.55 -34.97
N SER A 48 -10.67 32.77 -33.95
CA SER A 48 -9.87 32.61 -32.73
C SER A 48 -10.06 31.22 -32.14
N ILE A 49 -9.07 30.79 -31.36
CA ILE A 49 -9.07 29.54 -30.61
C ILE A 49 -8.56 29.78 -29.17
N ILE A 50 -8.94 28.94 -28.26
CA ILE A 50 -8.28 28.91 -26.94
C ILE A 50 -6.96 28.15 -27.11
N ALA A 51 -5.86 28.83 -26.84
CA ALA A 51 -4.52 28.28 -26.98
C ALA A 51 -3.63 28.56 -25.77
N VAL A 52 -2.57 27.80 -25.66
CA VAL A 52 -1.55 27.92 -24.63
C VAL A 52 -0.21 28.23 -25.26
N ARG A 53 0.39 29.32 -24.84
CA ARG A 53 1.75 29.69 -25.23
C ARG A 53 2.68 29.55 -24.04
N LEU A 54 3.71 28.73 -24.19
CA LEU A 54 4.75 28.62 -23.20
C LEU A 54 5.59 29.89 -23.17
N GLU A 55 6.02 30.30 -21.98
CA GLU A 55 6.90 31.43 -21.77
C GLU A 55 8.32 30.93 -21.41
N PRO A 56 9.36 31.76 -21.55
CA PRO A 56 10.70 31.37 -21.15
C PRO A 56 10.73 30.90 -19.69
N GLY A 57 11.30 29.74 -19.44
CA GLY A 57 11.33 29.12 -18.11
C GLY A 57 10.14 28.22 -17.77
N ASP A 58 9.19 28.04 -18.71
CA ASP A 58 8.14 27.02 -18.57
C ASP A 58 8.65 25.64 -18.99
N ILE A 59 8.27 24.62 -18.24
CA ILE A 59 8.49 23.21 -18.53
C ILE A 59 7.15 22.58 -18.91
N GLY A 60 7.10 21.87 -20.05
CA GLY A 60 5.90 21.16 -20.51
C GLY A 60 5.43 20.09 -19.53
N GLU A 61 4.12 19.80 -19.56
CA GLU A 61 3.45 18.91 -18.60
C GLU A 61 4.09 17.51 -18.52
N ASP A 62 4.47 16.90 -19.65
CA ASP A 62 5.05 15.56 -19.67
C ASP A 62 6.46 15.53 -19.06
N GLU A 63 7.32 16.46 -19.45
CA GLU A 63 8.67 16.59 -18.89
C GLU A 63 8.63 16.88 -17.37
N ALA A 64 7.73 17.78 -16.94
CA ALA A 64 7.57 18.10 -15.52
C ALA A 64 7.07 16.89 -14.74
N ALA A 65 6.07 16.15 -15.24
CA ALA A 65 5.56 14.94 -14.61
C ALA A 65 6.64 13.87 -14.49
N TRP A 66 7.44 13.68 -15.54
CA TRP A 66 8.50 12.68 -15.56
C TRP A 66 9.64 13.03 -14.59
N ARG A 67 10.11 14.28 -14.59
CA ARG A 67 11.16 14.73 -13.66
C ARG A 67 10.72 14.54 -12.19
N LEU A 68 9.47 14.88 -11.87
CA LEU A 68 8.94 14.72 -10.52
C LEU A 68 8.76 13.24 -10.15
N ALA A 69 8.20 12.41 -11.05
CA ALA A 69 8.02 10.98 -10.81
C ALA A 69 9.36 10.27 -10.56
N ARG A 70 10.41 10.63 -11.28
CA ARG A 70 11.75 10.06 -11.09
C ARG A 70 12.37 10.39 -9.73
N VAL A 71 12.07 11.55 -9.18
CA VAL A 71 12.53 11.90 -7.82
C VAL A 71 11.76 11.14 -6.76
N LEU A 72 10.44 10.95 -6.95
CA LEU A 72 9.59 10.20 -6.03
C LEU A 72 9.91 8.71 -6.00
N ALA A 73 10.31 8.14 -7.15
CA ALA A 73 10.63 6.73 -7.26
C ALA A 73 11.92 6.39 -6.52
N GLY A 74 11.81 5.52 -5.55
CA GLY A 74 12.93 4.92 -4.81
C GLY A 74 13.13 3.45 -5.17
N GLU A 75 13.69 2.69 -4.25
CA GLU A 75 14.01 1.27 -4.44
C GLU A 75 12.77 0.46 -4.84
N HIS A 76 12.90 -0.38 -5.88
CA HIS A 76 11.85 -1.25 -6.41
C HIS A 76 10.58 -0.53 -6.89
N VAL A 77 10.72 0.72 -7.33
CA VAL A 77 9.66 1.48 -8.02
C VAL A 77 10.18 1.92 -9.37
N VAL A 78 9.44 1.58 -10.44
CA VAL A 78 9.75 2.00 -11.80
C VAL A 78 8.79 3.08 -12.27
N VAL A 79 9.29 3.99 -13.11
CA VAL A 79 8.54 5.11 -13.65
C VAL A 79 8.19 4.82 -15.10
N GLU A 80 6.91 4.96 -15.44
CA GLU A 80 6.42 4.87 -16.81
C GLU A 80 6.67 6.17 -17.58
N GLU A 81 6.95 6.05 -18.88
CA GLU A 81 7.06 7.18 -19.78
C GLU A 81 5.85 8.13 -19.68
N PRO A 82 6.07 9.43 -19.64
CA PRO A 82 4.98 10.38 -19.42
C PRO A 82 4.04 10.48 -20.62
N PHE A 83 2.78 10.76 -20.32
CA PHE A 83 1.77 11.03 -21.35
C PHE A 83 0.69 11.99 -20.83
N THR A 84 0.35 13.00 -21.60
CA THR A 84 -0.69 13.98 -21.26
C THR A 84 -0.57 14.56 -19.85
N GLY A 85 0.66 14.95 -19.45
CA GLY A 85 0.99 15.51 -18.14
C GLY A 85 0.96 14.51 -16.99
N ARG A 86 1.01 13.20 -17.28
CA ARG A 86 0.97 12.13 -16.28
C ARG A 86 2.19 11.24 -16.40
N SER A 87 2.73 10.80 -15.26
CA SER A 87 3.71 9.73 -15.18
C SER A 87 3.33 8.80 -14.02
N ASN A 88 3.20 7.52 -14.32
CA ASN A 88 2.79 6.51 -13.35
C ASN A 88 4.00 5.81 -12.75
N LEU A 89 3.84 5.37 -11.49
CA LEU A 89 4.83 4.63 -10.74
C LEU A 89 4.29 3.23 -10.46
N TYR A 90 5.12 2.21 -10.74
CA TYR A 90 4.74 0.80 -10.59
C TYR A 90 5.72 0.08 -9.67
N ALA A 91 5.22 -0.90 -8.94
CA ALA A 91 6.05 -1.81 -8.16
C ALA A 91 6.88 -2.70 -9.09
N GLU A 92 8.21 -2.72 -8.94
CA GLU A 92 9.10 -3.61 -9.66
C GLU A 92 9.03 -5.04 -9.12
N SER A 93 8.75 -5.19 -7.83
CA SER A 93 8.67 -6.47 -7.13
C SER A 93 7.44 -6.54 -6.23
N SER A 94 6.99 -7.77 -5.93
CA SER A 94 5.99 -7.99 -4.88
C SER A 94 6.59 -7.72 -3.50
N GLY A 95 5.82 -7.03 -2.65
CA GLY A 95 6.30 -6.61 -1.34
C GLY A 95 5.32 -5.70 -0.62
N VAL A 96 5.84 -4.80 0.20
CA VAL A 96 5.08 -3.82 0.96
C VAL A 96 5.47 -2.41 0.50
N LEU A 97 4.48 -1.62 0.12
CA LEU A 97 4.69 -0.24 -0.30
C LEU A 97 5.02 0.65 0.91
N LEU A 98 6.15 1.32 0.84
CA LEU A 98 6.58 2.34 1.81
C LEU A 98 6.36 3.72 1.18
N VAL A 99 5.62 4.57 1.88
CA VAL A 99 5.31 5.93 1.45
C VAL A 99 5.68 6.90 2.55
N ASP A 100 6.48 7.91 2.23
CA ASP A 100 6.64 9.08 3.08
C ASP A 100 5.41 9.99 2.90
N SER A 101 4.44 9.86 3.80
CA SER A 101 3.18 10.58 3.72
C SER A 101 3.36 12.09 3.90
N ASP A 102 4.33 12.52 4.70
CA ASP A 102 4.59 13.94 4.94
C ASP A 102 5.20 14.58 3.70
N ALA A 103 6.10 13.89 3.02
CA ALA A 103 6.67 14.34 1.75
C ALA A 103 5.61 14.43 0.64
N VAL A 104 4.72 13.43 0.52
CA VAL A 104 3.60 13.48 -0.45
C VAL A 104 2.66 14.64 -0.16
N ASN A 105 2.26 14.82 1.10
CA ASN A 105 1.39 15.91 1.52
C ASN A 105 2.05 17.27 1.34
N GLY A 106 3.33 17.39 1.68
CA GLY A 106 4.12 18.59 1.50
C GLY A 106 4.22 19.01 0.04
N LEU A 107 4.47 18.07 -0.86
CA LEU A 107 4.47 18.31 -2.31
C LEU A 107 3.10 18.79 -2.80
N ASN A 108 2.03 18.08 -2.44
CA ASN A 108 0.67 18.45 -2.86
C ASN A 108 0.22 19.81 -2.31
N ALA A 109 0.83 20.29 -1.24
CA ALA A 109 0.57 21.61 -0.67
C ALA A 109 1.33 22.76 -1.34
N VAL A 110 2.28 22.46 -2.23
CA VAL A 110 3.09 23.50 -2.91
C VAL A 110 2.24 24.33 -3.86
N ASP A 111 1.51 23.67 -4.77
CA ASP A 111 0.68 24.33 -5.77
C ASP A 111 -0.29 23.33 -6.43
N GLU A 112 -1.51 23.79 -6.75
CA GLU A 112 -2.56 22.98 -7.40
C GLU A 112 -2.18 22.46 -8.79
N ALA A 113 -1.17 23.04 -9.41
CA ALA A 113 -0.66 22.62 -10.72
C ALA A 113 0.04 21.26 -10.71
N MET A 114 0.48 20.78 -9.55
CA MET A 114 1.20 19.53 -9.38
C MET A 114 0.47 18.64 -8.35
N THR A 115 0.19 17.40 -8.73
CA THR A 115 -0.46 16.45 -7.82
C THR A 115 0.21 15.10 -7.85
N VAL A 116 0.26 14.47 -6.68
CA VAL A 116 0.71 13.08 -6.49
C VAL A 116 -0.34 12.32 -5.72
N ALA A 117 -0.76 11.17 -6.24
CA ALA A 117 -1.62 10.23 -5.56
C ALA A 117 -0.92 8.87 -5.45
N THR A 118 -1.07 8.20 -4.30
CA THR A 118 -0.44 6.90 -4.03
C THR A 118 -1.45 5.92 -3.47
N LEU A 119 -1.12 4.62 -3.49
CA LEU A 119 -1.76 3.65 -2.63
C LEU A 119 -1.43 3.95 -1.15
N PRO A 120 -2.21 3.45 -0.19
CA PRO A 120 -1.91 3.62 1.24
C PRO A 120 -0.52 3.07 1.59
N ALA A 121 0.17 3.74 2.52
CA ALA A 121 1.41 3.23 3.09
C ALA A 121 1.21 1.85 3.72
N TYR A 122 2.23 1.00 3.61
CA TYR A 122 2.27 -0.38 4.09
C TYR A 122 1.28 -1.33 3.42
N ARG A 123 0.66 -0.93 2.30
CA ARG A 123 -0.17 -1.83 1.52
C ARG A 123 0.69 -2.91 0.86
N PRO A 124 0.31 -4.21 0.93
CA PRO A 124 0.88 -5.26 0.10
C PRO A 124 0.63 -4.97 -1.38
N VAL A 125 1.66 -5.12 -2.20
CA VAL A 125 1.61 -4.89 -3.65
C VAL A 125 2.26 -6.06 -4.39
N VAL A 126 1.85 -6.26 -5.64
CA VAL A 126 2.45 -7.24 -6.53
C VAL A 126 3.28 -6.56 -7.62
N ALA A 127 4.26 -7.26 -8.18
CA ALA A 127 5.05 -6.74 -9.29
C ALA A 127 4.13 -6.31 -10.45
N GLY A 128 4.37 -5.11 -10.99
CA GLY A 128 3.56 -4.50 -12.05
C GLY A 128 2.30 -3.76 -11.54
N GLU A 129 2.01 -3.74 -10.24
CA GLU A 129 0.90 -2.95 -9.69
C GLU A 129 1.25 -1.47 -9.68
N MET A 130 0.31 -0.60 -10.10
CA MET A 130 0.48 0.85 -10.01
C MET A 130 0.42 1.27 -8.54
N VAL A 131 1.49 1.90 -8.05
CA VAL A 131 1.62 2.34 -6.65
C VAL A 131 1.46 3.84 -6.47
N GLY A 132 1.58 4.60 -7.53
CA GLY A 132 1.39 6.04 -7.50
C GLY A 132 1.29 6.64 -8.91
N THR A 133 0.89 7.89 -8.95
CA THR A 133 0.80 8.67 -10.20
C THR A 133 1.08 10.13 -9.92
N VAL A 134 1.88 10.74 -10.77
CA VAL A 134 2.09 12.19 -10.84
C VAL A 134 1.20 12.76 -11.91
N LYS A 135 0.57 13.91 -11.67
CA LYS A 135 -0.17 14.66 -12.69
C LYS A 135 0.16 16.13 -12.60
N ILE A 136 0.61 16.68 -13.69
CA ILE A 136 0.70 18.13 -13.93
C ILE A 136 -0.61 18.56 -14.58
N ILE A 137 -1.32 19.48 -13.95
CA ILE A 137 -2.69 19.87 -14.32
C ILE A 137 -2.68 20.79 -15.58
N PRO A 138 -1.85 21.87 -15.63
CA PRO A 138 -1.76 22.72 -16.81
C PRO A 138 -0.82 22.11 -17.87
N TYR A 139 -0.79 22.68 -19.07
CA TYR A 139 0.08 22.25 -20.17
C TYR A 139 1.58 22.49 -19.93
N ALA A 140 1.90 23.40 -19.02
CA ALA A 140 3.25 23.69 -18.58
C ALA A 140 3.23 24.36 -17.22
N ILE A 141 4.32 24.26 -16.47
CA ILE A 141 4.54 24.95 -15.20
C ILE A 141 5.89 25.66 -15.21
N PRO A 142 6.09 26.73 -14.43
CA PRO A 142 7.39 27.35 -14.26
C PRO A 142 8.41 26.33 -13.69
N GLU A 143 9.62 26.31 -14.22
CA GLU A 143 10.68 25.42 -13.72
C GLU A 143 10.97 25.65 -12.24
N THR A 144 10.89 26.89 -11.78
CA THR A 144 11.07 27.23 -10.36
C THR A 144 10.02 26.55 -9.47
N LEU A 145 8.79 26.43 -9.94
CA LEU A 145 7.71 25.71 -9.23
C LEU A 145 7.99 24.21 -9.18
N LEU A 146 8.42 23.62 -10.31
CA LEU A 146 8.81 22.22 -10.35
C LEU A 146 9.95 21.91 -9.36
N LEU A 147 10.99 22.74 -9.35
CA LEU A 147 12.13 22.58 -8.46
C LEU A 147 11.73 22.70 -6.98
N HIS A 148 10.79 23.60 -6.66
CA HIS A 148 10.24 23.70 -5.30
C HIS A 148 9.50 22.41 -4.91
N GLY A 149 8.63 21.90 -5.79
CA GLY A 149 7.93 20.62 -5.56
C GLY A 149 8.89 19.44 -5.37
N ILE A 150 9.92 19.34 -6.21
CA ILE A 150 11.00 18.34 -6.09
C ILE A 150 11.71 18.45 -4.72
N GLY A 151 11.98 19.67 -4.27
CA GLY A 151 12.61 19.89 -2.96
C GLY A 151 11.75 19.45 -1.78
N GLN A 152 10.42 19.61 -1.88
CA GLN A 152 9.47 19.14 -0.85
C GLN A 152 9.28 17.62 -0.89
N ALA A 153 9.25 17.04 -2.08
CA ALA A 153 9.06 15.60 -2.24
C ALA A 153 10.20 14.77 -1.63
N GLY A 154 11.44 15.25 -1.77
CA GLY A 154 12.60 14.43 -1.43
C GLY A 154 12.79 13.22 -2.38
N ALA A 155 13.97 12.61 -2.33
CA ALA A 155 14.28 11.46 -3.16
C ALA A 155 13.76 10.15 -2.54
N GLY A 156 13.13 9.30 -3.37
CA GLY A 156 12.72 7.97 -2.94
C GLY A 156 11.54 7.96 -1.97
N THR A 157 10.63 8.90 -2.10
CA THR A 157 9.40 9.03 -1.31
C THR A 157 8.53 7.77 -1.36
N LEU A 158 8.47 7.08 -2.51
CA LEU A 158 7.80 5.80 -2.70
C LEU A 158 8.85 4.70 -2.91
N ARG A 159 8.79 3.65 -2.10
CA ARG A 159 9.66 2.47 -2.21
C ARG A 159 8.83 1.22 -2.01
N VAL A 160 9.26 0.10 -2.56
CA VAL A 160 8.70 -1.21 -2.22
C VAL A 160 9.73 -1.99 -1.44
N ALA A 161 9.38 -2.48 -0.26
CA ALA A 161 10.17 -3.46 0.47
C ALA A 161 9.80 -4.87 -0.03
N PRO A 162 10.66 -5.55 -0.78
CA PRO A 162 10.39 -6.88 -1.28
C PRO A 162 10.20 -7.88 -0.14
N TYR A 163 9.40 -8.92 -0.37
CA TYR A 163 9.29 -9.99 0.62
C TYR A 163 10.63 -10.71 0.79
N ALA A 164 11.13 -10.73 2.01
CA ALA A 164 12.43 -11.31 2.37
C ALA A 164 12.28 -12.65 3.10
N ARG A 165 11.25 -12.81 3.96
CA ARG A 165 11.02 -14.02 4.74
C ARG A 165 10.13 -14.99 3.97
N ARG A 166 10.63 -16.21 3.76
CA ARG A 166 9.97 -17.24 2.95
C ARG A 166 9.54 -18.47 3.75
N LYS A 167 10.10 -18.65 4.95
CA LYS A 167 9.92 -19.85 5.74
C LYS A 167 9.14 -19.56 7.01
N VAL A 168 7.92 -20.08 7.11
CA VAL A 168 7.03 -19.86 8.25
C VAL A 168 6.80 -21.15 9.00
N GLY A 169 7.03 -21.12 10.31
CA GLY A 169 6.66 -22.20 11.22
C GLY A 169 5.29 -21.94 11.83
N VAL A 170 4.52 -22.98 12.08
CA VAL A 170 3.19 -22.84 12.70
C VAL A 170 3.06 -23.73 13.91
N ILE A 171 2.60 -23.15 15.02
CA ILE A 171 2.21 -23.90 16.22
C ILE A 171 0.72 -23.66 16.46
N SER A 172 -0.07 -24.74 16.52
CA SER A 172 -1.47 -24.70 16.94
C SER A 172 -1.59 -25.29 18.34
N THR A 173 -2.08 -24.50 19.30
CA THR A 173 -2.42 -25.08 20.61
C THR A 173 -3.79 -25.74 20.56
N VAL A 174 -3.97 -26.85 21.27
CA VAL A 174 -5.18 -27.66 21.23
C VAL A 174 -5.78 -27.86 22.60
N LEU A 175 -7.11 -27.82 22.69
CA LEU A 175 -7.90 -28.22 23.84
C LEU A 175 -8.55 -29.59 23.58
N PRO A 176 -8.87 -30.39 24.66
CA PRO A 176 -9.63 -31.61 24.46
C PRO A 176 -10.93 -31.39 23.67
N GLY A 177 -11.16 -32.22 22.67
CA GLY A 177 -12.37 -32.14 21.83
C GLY A 177 -12.24 -31.20 20.61
N LEU A 178 -11.15 -30.45 20.44
CA LEU A 178 -10.94 -29.65 19.24
C LEU A 178 -10.70 -30.58 18.02
N LYS A 179 -11.55 -30.43 17.00
CA LYS A 179 -11.46 -31.26 15.78
C LYS A 179 -10.23 -30.87 14.97
N ALA A 180 -9.47 -31.87 14.51
CA ALA A 180 -8.28 -31.66 13.66
C ALA A 180 -8.62 -30.86 12.39
N SER A 181 -9.79 -31.07 11.79
CA SER A 181 -10.24 -30.35 10.59
C SER A 181 -10.34 -28.82 10.74
N VAL A 182 -10.55 -28.32 11.97
CA VAL A 182 -10.54 -26.87 12.23
C VAL A 182 -9.12 -26.32 12.11
N ILE A 183 -8.13 -27.07 12.59
CA ILE A 183 -6.72 -26.70 12.48
C ILE A 183 -6.30 -26.78 11.00
N ASP A 184 -6.61 -27.86 10.32
CA ASP A 184 -6.27 -28.05 8.89
C ASP A 184 -6.82 -26.91 8.02
N LYS A 185 -8.08 -26.50 8.27
CA LYS A 185 -8.67 -25.32 7.61
C LYS A 185 -7.89 -24.04 7.91
N THR A 186 -7.46 -23.86 9.16
CA THR A 186 -6.67 -22.68 9.56
C THR A 186 -5.32 -22.63 8.85
N ILE A 187 -4.62 -23.77 8.77
CA ILE A 187 -3.35 -23.91 8.05
C ILE A 187 -3.52 -23.57 6.57
N ASN A 188 -4.57 -24.08 5.92
CA ASN A 188 -4.86 -23.78 4.52
C ASN A 188 -5.16 -22.29 4.30
N VAL A 189 -5.84 -21.63 5.24
CA VAL A 189 -6.08 -20.18 5.16
C VAL A 189 -4.78 -19.40 5.31
N LEU A 190 -3.91 -19.79 6.23
CA LEU A 190 -2.59 -19.15 6.36
C LEU A 190 -1.73 -19.37 5.11
N ALA A 191 -1.70 -20.58 4.57
CA ALA A 191 -0.94 -20.87 3.35
C ALA A 191 -1.29 -19.92 2.20
N ARG A 192 -2.59 -19.67 1.98
CA ARG A 192 -3.06 -18.68 0.98
C ARG A 192 -2.60 -17.26 1.26
N ARG A 193 -2.50 -16.86 2.54
CA ARG A 193 -1.97 -15.54 2.92
C ARG A 193 -0.48 -15.39 2.63
N LEU A 194 0.23 -16.49 2.61
CA LEU A 194 1.67 -16.53 2.34
C LEU A 194 2.00 -16.53 0.83
N GLU A 195 1.05 -16.94 -0.04
CA GLU A 195 1.25 -17.01 -1.50
C GLU A 195 1.78 -15.71 -2.12
N PRO A 196 1.25 -14.51 -1.81
CA PRO A 196 1.76 -13.26 -2.40
C PRO A 196 3.23 -12.98 -2.08
N ALA A 197 3.72 -13.52 -0.95
CA ALA A 197 5.10 -13.41 -0.54
C ALA A 197 5.98 -14.57 -1.04
N ASP A 198 5.43 -15.53 -1.78
CA ASP A 198 6.10 -16.78 -2.15
C ASP A 198 6.69 -17.48 -0.90
N ALA A 199 5.99 -17.34 0.23
CA ALA A 199 6.39 -17.93 1.50
C ALA A 199 5.61 -19.24 1.75
N THR A 200 6.23 -20.15 2.48
CA THR A 200 5.67 -21.48 2.72
C THR A 200 5.73 -21.87 4.18
N ILE A 201 4.80 -22.73 4.60
CA ILE A 201 4.82 -23.35 5.92
C ILE A 201 5.82 -24.52 5.87
N VAL A 202 6.98 -24.33 6.52
CA VAL A 202 8.06 -25.33 6.53
C VAL A 202 7.84 -26.43 7.57
N TRP A 203 7.06 -26.16 8.60
CA TRP A 203 6.62 -27.15 9.58
C TRP A 203 5.36 -26.68 10.33
N GLU A 204 4.56 -27.63 10.82
CA GLU A 204 3.39 -27.43 11.67
C GLU A 204 3.53 -28.31 12.92
N ARG A 205 3.14 -27.77 14.09
CA ARG A 205 3.13 -28.50 15.38
C ARG A 205 1.81 -28.25 16.09
N ARG A 206 1.34 -29.29 16.77
CA ARG A 206 0.13 -29.24 17.61
C ARG A 206 0.52 -29.59 19.02
N VAL A 207 0.30 -28.67 19.98
CA VAL A 207 0.67 -28.84 21.36
C VAL A 207 -0.54 -28.61 22.28
N PRO A 208 -0.61 -29.16 23.50
CA PRO A 208 -1.65 -28.79 24.45
C PRO A 208 -1.72 -27.27 24.65
N HIS A 209 -2.91 -26.73 24.92
CA HIS A 209 -3.10 -25.32 25.28
C HIS A 209 -2.62 -25.07 26.70
N ASP A 210 -1.32 -25.16 26.89
CA ASP A 210 -0.58 -25.05 28.13
C ASP A 210 0.71 -24.26 27.94
N ALA A 211 1.00 -23.31 28.81
CA ALA A 211 2.13 -22.41 28.68
C ALA A 211 3.49 -23.13 28.65
N ALA A 212 3.66 -24.16 29.52
CA ALA A 212 4.91 -24.88 29.58
C ALA A 212 5.15 -25.76 28.35
N ALA A 213 4.09 -26.39 27.82
CA ALA A 213 4.17 -27.18 26.58
C ALA A 213 4.51 -26.30 25.37
N LEU A 214 3.84 -25.17 25.27
CA LEU A 214 4.09 -24.21 24.17
C LEU A 214 5.50 -23.58 24.30
N ALA A 215 5.96 -23.25 25.52
CA ALA A 215 7.29 -22.68 25.73
C ALA A 215 8.41 -23.62 25.28
N ARG A 216 8.29 -24.93 25.61
CA ARG A 216 9.27 -25.94 25.14
C ARG A 216 9.31 -25.99 23.61
N GLU A 217 8.15 -26.06 22.93
CA GLU A 217 8.09 -26.11 21.48
C GLU A 217 8.65 -24.83 20.84
N LEU A 218 8.36 -23.64 21.40
CA LEU A 218 8.93 -22.37 20.94
C LEU A 218 10.46 -22.34 21.07
N ALA A 219 11.01 -22.76 22.20
CA ALA A 219 12.45 -22.82 22.43
C ALA A 219 13.13 -23.80 21.46
N ASP A 220 12.57 -25.00 21.28
CA ASP A 220 13.10 -26.01 20.37
C ASP A 220 13.10 -25.55 18.90
N ARG A 221 12.07 -24.81 18.49
CA ARG A 221 11.88 -24.36 17.10
C ARG A 221 12.51 -23.01 16.80
N ALA A 222 12.83 -22.20 17.81
CA ALA A 222 13.45 -20.90 17.59
C ALA A 222 14.81 -21.00 16.87
N ALA A 223 15.59 -22.04 17.10
CA ALA A 223 16.86 -22.28 16.43
C ALA A 223 16.71 -22.91 15.01
N GLY A 224 15.49 -23.32 14.62
CA GLY A 224 15.22 -24.01 13.36
C GLY A 224 15.17 -23.06 12.14
N GLU A 225 14.80 -23.65 11.00
CA GLU A 225 14.84 -22.98 9.68
C GLU A 225 13.74 -21.91 9.44
N ALA A 226 12.64 -21.94 10.23
CA ALA A 226 11.60 -20.93 10.08
C ALA A 226 12.13 -19.53 10.40
N GLU A 227 11.71 -18.54 9.63
CA GLU A 227 12.10 -17.12 9.77
C GLU A 227 11.04 -16.30 10.51
N LEU A 228 9.84 -16.87 10.63
CA LEU A 228 8.69 -16.37 11.37
C LEU A 228 7.98 -17.58 12.01
N ILE A 229 7.50 -17.43 13.25
CA ILE A 229 6.63 -18.43 13.87
C ILE A 229 5.25 -17.80 14.09
N VAL A 230 4.20 -18.46 13.62
CA VAL A 230 2.80 -18.08 13.84
C VAL A 230 2.17 -19.07 14.83
N VAL A 231 1.60 -18.55 15.92
CA VAL A 231 0.93 -19.35 16.96
C VAL A 231 -0.58 -19.12 16.88
N PHE A 232 -1.34 -20.20 16.62
CA PHE A 232 -2.81 -20.20 16.71
C PHE A 232 -3.24 -20.76 18.06
N GLY A 233 -3.76 -19.90 18.93
CA GLY A 233 -4.30 -20.30 20.24
C GLY A 233 -5.60 -21.07 20.11
N ALA A 234 -5.83 -22.12 20.91
CA ALA A 234 -7.14 -22.76 21.04
C ALA A 234 -8.18 -21.82 21.67
N SER A 235 -7.73 -20.82 22.41
CA SER A 235 -8.51 -19.72 22.96
C SER A 235 -7.95 -18.38 22.49
N ALA A 236 -8.77 -17.35 22.52
CA ALA A 236 -8.33 -15.98 22.29
C ALA A 236 -7.42 -15.51 23.43
N ILE A 237 -6.41 -14.71 23.11
CA ILE A 237 -5.53 -14.10 24.12
C ILE A 237 -6.30 -12.97 24.78
N ALA A 238 -6.48 -13.02 26.08
CA ALA A 238 -7.23 -12.03 26.86
C ALA A 238 -6.35 -11.17 27.78
N ASP A 239 -5.15 -11.66 28.16
CA ASP A 239 -4.24 -11.00 29.10
C ASP A 239 -2.78 -11.38 28.79
N ARG A 240 -1.82 -10.56 29.25
CA ARG A 240 -0.38 -10.87 29.11
C ARG A 240 0.06 -12.13 29.89
N ARG A 241 -0.72 -12.59 30.85
CA ARG A 241 -0.49 -13.82 31.60
C ARG A 241 -1.15 -15.05 30.98
N ASP A 242 -1.81 -14.88 29.83
CA ASP A 242 -2.42 -16.00 29.11
C ASP A 242 -1.36 -16.94 28.51
N VAL A 243 -1.78 -18.08 27.99
CA VAL A 243 -0.93 -19.18 27.54
C VAL A 243 0.16 -18.73 26.56
N ILE A 244 -0.20 -17.98 25.51
CA ILE A 244 0.76 -17.62 24.45
C ILE A 244 1.79 -16.59 24.93
N PRO A 245 1.42 -15.45 25.53
CA PRO A 245 2.41 -14.50 26.02
C PRO A 245 3.30 -15.11 27.11
N SER A 246 2.72 -15.85 28.07
CA SER A 246 3.50 -16.54 29.11
C SER A 246 4.49 -17.56 28.54
N ALA A 247 4.10 -18.29 27.49
CA ALA A 247 4.99 -19.25 26.83
C ALA A 247 6.16 -18.57 26.09
N ILE A 248 5.93 -17.43 25.45
CA ILE A 248 7.00 -16.65 24.81
C ILE A 248 8.03 -16.21 25.85
N GLU A 249 7.59 -15.67 26.99
CA GLU A 249 8.48 -15.23 28.08
C GLU A 249 9.21 -16.41 28.71
N ALA A 250 8.52 -17.52 28.98
CA ALA A 250 9.11 -18.75 29.53
C ALA A 250 10.13 -19.41 28.56
N ALA A 251 9.99 -19.21 27.26
CA ALA A 251 10.96 -19.63 26.23
C ALA A 251 12.18 -18.70 26.15
N GLY A 252 12.33 -17.71 27.04
CA GLY A 252 13.40 -16.71 27.01
C GLY A 252 13.17 -15.62 25.98
N GLY A 253 11.97 -15.50 25.45
CA GLY A 253 11.57 -14.48 24.49
C GLY A 253 11.00 -13.23 25.14
N ARG A 254 10.45 -12.34 24.32
CA ARG A 254 9.83 -11.09 24.75
C ARG A 254 8.51 -10.85 24.02
N VAL A 255 7.49 -10.41 24.76
CA VAL A 255 6.24 -9.89 24.18
C VAL A 255 6.41 -8.42 23.91
N GLU A 256 6.54 -8.06 22.62
CA GLU A 256 6.70 -6.68 22.17
C GLU A 256 5.39 -5.89 22.31
N HIS A 257 4.29 -6.47 21.82
CA HIS A 257 2.99 -5.82 21.82
C HIS A 257 1.86 -6.85 21.90
N PHE A 258 0.79 -6.48 22.58
CA PHE A 258 -0.45 -7.24 22.65
C PHE A 258 -1.64 -6.31 22.43
N GLY A 259 -2.52 -6.74 21.56
CA GLY A 259 -3.68 -5.97 21.11
C GLY A 259 -3.36 -5.02 19.97
N MET A 260 -4.34 -4.70 19.15
CA MET A 260 -4.23 -3.66 18.11
C MET A 260 -5.58 -2.99 17.87
N PRO A 261 -5.61 -1.70 17.51
CA PRO A 261 -6.85 -0.96 17.28
C PRO A 261 -7.40 -1.21 15.86
N VAL A 262 -7.48 -2.48 15.44
CA VAL A 262 -8.04 -2.91 14.16
C VAL A 262 -9.06 -4.00 14.40
N ASP A 263 -10.27 -3.83 13.89
CA ASP A 263 -11.35 -4.80 14.03
C ASP A 263 -11.97 -5.16 12.66
N PRO A 264 -11.87 -6.43 12.24
CA PRO A 264 -11.29 -7.58 12.95
C PRO A 264 -9.76 -7.56 13.03
N GLY A 265 -9.18 -8.06 14.15
CA GLY A 265 -7.73 -8.13 14.35
C GLY A 265 -7.26 -7.85 15.77
N ASN A 266 -8.13 -7.34 16.64
CA ASN A 266 -7.80 -6.74 17.93
C ASN A 266 -6.85 -7.56 18.82
N LEU A 267 -6.94 -8.90 18.84
CA LEU A 267 -6.21 -9.77 19.76
C LEU A 267 -4.91 -10.31 19.13
N LEU A 268 -4.29 -9.51 18.24
CA LEU A 268 -2.95 -9.80 17.73
C LEU A 268 -1.93 -9.72 18.87
N LEU A 269 -0.97 -10.63 18.90
CA LEU A 269 0.21 -10.54 19.73
C LEU A 269 1.45 -10.57 18.86
N MET A 270 2.40 -9.71 19.18
CA MET A 270 3.75 -9.71 18.62
C MET A 270 4.78 -9.94 19.71
N GLY A 271 5.75 -10.79 19.42
CA GLY A 271 6.87 -11.08 20.27
C GLY A 271 8.05 -11.64 19.49
N SER A 272 9.06 -12.08 20.22
CA SER A 272 10.23 -12.72 19.64
C SER A 272 10.79 -13.79 20.58
N VAL A 273 11.38 -14.84 20.02
CA VAL A 273 12.13 -15.86 20.75
C VAL A 273 13.46 -16.07 20.02
N ALA A 274 14.58 -15.95 20.73
CA ALA A 274 15.93 -16.02 20.16
C ALA A 274 16.12 -15.11 18.91
N GLY A 275 15.56 -13.89 18.94
CA GLY A 275 15.61 -12.93 17.84
C GLY A 275 14.66 -13.22 16.67
N LYS A 276 13.93 -14.33 16.68
CA LYS A 276 12.97 -14.71 15.64
C LYS A 276 11.59 -14.14 15.97
N PRO A 277 10.91 -13.48 15.03
CA PRO A 277 9.56 -12.96 15.25
C PRO A 277 8.57 -14.10 15.55
N VAL A 278 7.69 -13.85 16.51
CA VAL A 278 6.58 -14.72 16.88
C VAL A 278 5.29 -13.91 16.83
N MET A 279 4.30 -14.38 16.06
CA MET A 279 2.97 -13.78 16.00
C MET A 279 1.95 -14.69 16.69
N GLY A 280 1.25 -14.17 17.69
CA GLY A 280 0.02 -14.79 18.19
C GLY A 280 -1.16 -14.34 17.33
N ALA A 281 -1.72 -15.25 16.57
CA ALA A 281 -2.79 -14.95 15.63
C ALA A 281 -4.13 -14.75 16.34
N PRO A 282 -4.89 -13.68 16.06
CA PRO A 282 -6.25 -13.49 16.56
C PRO A 282 -7.20 -14.51 15.95
N GLY A 283 -8.34 -14.76 16.60
CA GLY A 283 -9.32 -15.73 16.13
C GLY A 283 -9.82 -15.48 14.71
N CYS A 284 -9.94 -14.20 14.31
CA CYS A 284 -10.34 -13.79 12.96
C CYS A 284 -9.32 -14.15 11.87
N ALA A 285 -8.05 -14.40 12.19
CA ALA A 285 -7.04 -14.87 11.24
C ALA A 285 -7.36 -16.26 10.66
N ARG A 286 -8.32 -16.99 11.23
CA ARG A 286 -8.86 -18.24 10.70
C ARG A 286 -9.84 -18.05 9.54
N SER A 287 -10.35 -16.83 9.34
CA SER A 287 -11.18 -16.45 8.19
C SER A 287 -10.31 -16.07 7.01
N PRO A 288 -10.69 -16.37 5.75
CA PRO A 288 -9.96 -15.91 4.56
C PRO A 288 -10.12 -14.41 4.28
N LYS A 289 -11.01 -13.70 4.99
CA LYS A 289 -11.21 -12.26 4.82
C LYS A 289 -10.06 -11.48 5.44
N GLU A 290 -9.71 -10.37 4.81
CA GLU A 290 -8.72 -9.42 5.31
C GLU A 290 -9.05 -8.95 6.73
N ASN A 291 -8.03 -8.84 7.55
CA ASN A 291 -8.11 -8.34 8.92
C ASN A 291 -6.74 -7.80 9.37
N GLY A 292 -6.66 -7.21 10.56
CA GLY A 292 -5.43 -6.58 11.05
C GLY A 292 -4.20 -7.50 11.11
N PHE A 293 -4.40 -8.81 11.24
CA PHE A 293 -3.30 -9.77 11.18
C PHE A 293 -2.57 -9.72 9.84
N ASP A 294 -3.28 -9.55 8.74
CA ASP A 294 -2.70 -9.48 7.40
C ASP A 294 -1.76 -8.30 7.26
N TRP A 295 -2.14 -7.13 7.79
CA TRP A 295 -1.33 -5.91 7.73
C TRP A 295 0.04 -6.07 8.40
N VAL A 296 0.05 -6.74 9.55
CA VAL A 296 1.30 -6.98 10.29
C VAL A 296 2.09 -8.14 9.67
N LEU A 297 1.41 -9.20 9.24
CA LEU A 297 2.05 -10.35 8.59
C LEU A 297 2.87 -9.93 7.37
N HIS A 298 2.29 -9.15 6.46
CA HIS A 298 2.98 -8.70 5.26
C HIS A 298 4.20 -7.82 5.57
N ARG A 299 4.11 -6.93 6.58
CA ARG A 299 5.25 -6.13 7.01
C ARG A 299 6.39 -7.00 7.55
N ILE A 300 6.07 -8.02 8.36
CA ILE A 300 7.08 -8.96 8.89
C ILE A 300 7.71 -9.78 7.76
N LEU A 301 6.89 -10.26 6.80
CA LEU A 301 7.41 -11.02 5.65
C LEU A 301 8.33 -10.17 4.76
N ALA A 302 8.11 -8.86 4.66
CA ALA A 302 8.97 -7.93 3.95
C ALA A 302 10.14 -7.40 4.80
N ASP A 303 10.36 -7.93 6.00
CA ASP A 303 11.37 -7.47 6.97
C ASP A 303 11.24 -5.98 7.34
N VAL A 304 10.05 -5.42 7.19
CA VAL A 304 9.73 -4.05 7.60
C VAL A 304 9.47 -4.04 9.11
N PRO A 305 10.20 -3.25 9.88
CA PRO A 305 10.00 -3.16 11.33
C PRO A 305 8.55 -2.81 11.67
N VAL A 306 8.01 -3.47 12.70
CA VAL A 306 6.70 -3.17 13.27
C VAL A 306 6.88 -2.89 14.74
N THR A 307 6.78 -1.62 15.12
CA THR A 307 6.90 -1.17 16.50
C THR A 307 5.53 -1.05 17.18
N ARG A 308 5.55 -0.85 18.49
CA ARG A 308 4.32 -0.52 19.24
C ARG A 308 3.66 0.75 18.67
N ALA A 309 4.44 1.77 18.30
CA ALA A 309 3.92 3.02 17.74
C ALA A 309 3.19 2.78 16.42
N ASP A 310 3.76 1.95 15.55
CA ASP A 310 3.13 1.57 14.27
C ASP A 310 1.76 0.90 14.50
N ILE A 311 1.70 -0.05 15.44
CA ILE A 311 0.45 -0.77 15.73
C ILE A 311 -0.60 0.20 16.31
N THR A 312 -0.22 1.04 17.27
CA THR A 312 -1.17 1.95 17.90
C THR A 312 -1.69 3.03 16.95
N ALA A 313 -0.95 3.37 15.90
CA ALA A 313 -1.35 4.30 14.86
C ALA A 313 -2.38 3.74 13.87
N LEU A 314 -2.65 2.43 13.87
CA LEU A 314 -3.60 1.79 12.93
C LEU A 314 -5.08 2.06 13.25
N GLY A 315 -5.40 2.81 14.31
CA GLY A 315 -6.78 3.01 14.76
C GLY A 315 -7.66 3.75 13.74
N VAL A 316 -7.14 4.78 13.10
CA VAL A 316 -7.86 5.47 12.02
C VAL A 316 -7.79 4.62 10.76
N GLY A 317 -8.96 4.20 10.25
CA GLY A 317 -9.07 3.22 9.15
C GLY A 317 -9.04 1.75 9.62
N GLY A 318 -8.83 1.49 10.93
CA GLY A 318 -8.78 0.14 11.48
C GLY A 318 -10.15 -0.55 11.65
N LEU A 319 -11.25 0.15 11.37
CA LEU A 319 -12.60 -0.47 11.39
C LEU A 319 -12.90 -1.08 10.01
N LEU A 320 -12.57 -2.36 9.86
CA LEU A 320 -12.75 -3.10 8.63
C LEU A 320 -14.19 -3.65 8.51
N MET A 321 -14.48 -4.28 7.37
CA MET A 321 -15.78 -4.94 7.16
C MET A 321 -16.00 -6.08 8.16
N GLU A 322 -17.25 -6.21 8.64
CA GLU A 322 -17.65 -7.28 9.56
C GLU A 322 -17.44 -8.67 8.93
N ILE A 323 -16.91 -9.59 9.74
CA ILE A 323 -16.86 -11.01 9.41
C ILE A 323 -18.10 -11.68 10.03
N VAL A 324 -19.17 -11.77 9.27
CA VAL A 324 -20.48 -12.28 9.74
C VAL A 324 -20.47 -13.70 10.32
N THR A 325 -19.44 -14.50 9.98
CA THR A 325 -19.29 -15.89 10.46
C THR A 325 -18.48 -16.01 11.74
N ARG A 326 -18.02 -14.90 12.33
CA ARG A 326 -17.28 -14.96 13.59
C ARG A 326 -18.22 -15.27 14.77
N PRO A 327 -17.76 -15.99 15.81
CA PRO A 327 -18.61 -16.41 16.94
C PRO A 327 -19.25 -15.26 17.73
N GLN A 328 -18.59 -14.10 17.75
CA GLN A 328 -19.10 -12.91 18.43
C GLN A 328 -19.08 -11.74 17.44
N PRO A 329 -20.23 -11.46 16.77
CA PRO A 329 -20.36 -10.32 15.87
C PRO A 329 -20.18 -8.99 16.62
N ARG A 330 -19.72 -7.98 15.90
CA ARG A 330 -19.51 -6.61 16.41
C ARG A 330 -20.78 -5.99 16.99
N ALA A 331 -21.93 -6.30 16.44
CA ALA A 331 -23.24 -5.83 16.89
C ALA A 331 -23.72 -6.48 18.20
N GLY A 332 -22.89 -7.28 18.89
CA GLY A 332 -23.22 -7.87 20.19
C GLY A 332 -24.25 -8.97 20.15
N GLY A 333 -24.43 -9.64 19.02
CA GLY A 333 -25.28 -10.83 18.91
C GLY A 333 -26.79 -10.57 19.13
N LYS A 334 -27.26 -9.34 19.03
CA LYS A 334 -28.69 -9.06 18.85
C LYS A 334 -29.05 -9.46 17.43
N SER A 335 -29.33 -10.74 17.23
CA SER A 335 -30.10 -11.20 16.10
C SER A 335 -31.48 -10.53 16.22
N GLY A 336 -31.93 -9.90 15.13
CA GLY A 336 -33.33 -9.46 15.03
C GLY A 336 -34.25 -10.66 14.92
N ASP A 337 -34.51 -11.32 16.04
CA ASP A 337 -35.57 -12.29 16.24
C ASP A 337 -36.48 -11.75 17.35
N GLU A 338 -37.15 -10.66 17.04
CA GLU A 338 -38.41 -10.25 17.67
C GLU A 338 -39.18 -9.46 16.60
N GLU A 339 -39.87 -10.22 15.73
CA GLU A 339 -41.20 -9.89 15.21
C GLU A 339 -41.82 -11.14 14.59
#